data_45c7339ca08890197ae1f8f93966c1f7
#
_entry.id   45c7339ca08890197ae1f8f93966c1f7
#
_cell.length_a   1.000
_cell.length_b   1.000
_cell.length_c   1.000
_cell.angle_alpha   90.00
_cell.angle_beta   90.00
_cell.angle_gamma   90.00
#
_symmetry.space_group_name_H-M   'P 1'
#
loop_
_entity.id
_entity.type
_entity.pdbx_description
1 polymer ?
#
loop_
_entity_poly.entity_id
_entity_poly.type
_entity_poly.pdbx_seq_one_letter_code
_entity_poly.pdbx_strand_id
1 'polypeptide(L)'
;PKIYSDYVLEDSATAEDYDEPIAKLCFAQAVHFIEKNESSEDIEVQAQIIVLKYLLFRFMNNSTRGYIYTSELKGQLESTEMGHISDQVFRNKIIGRLRDSGVIIASSQKGYKIPSKQRELYDYVNHDAKIVIPMLARLKRCRDLVKLATLNEVDLLDHDEYSQLRSFFDSSC
;
A
#
# COMPACT_ATOMS: atom_id res chain seq x y z
N PRO A 1 7.68 23.15 -7.50
CA PRO A 1 6.55 22.22 -7.66
C PRO A 1 6.38 21.64 -9.07
N LYS A 2 7.03 22.23 -10.11
CA LYS A 2 6.88 21.78 -11.51
C LYS A 2 7.81 20.63 -11.94
N ILE A 3 8.69 20.16 -11.07
CA ILE A 3 9.74 19.21 -11.43
C ILE A 3 9.20 17.84 -11.82
N TYR A 4 8.02 17.44 -11.31
CA TYR A 4 7.47 16.12 -11.56
C TYR A 4 6.38 16.10 -12.66
N SER A 5 5.77 17.24 -12.99
CA SER A 5 4.72 17.30 -14.01
C SER A 5 5.25 17.28 -15.44
N ASP A 6 6.53 17.65 -15.63
CA ASP A 6 7.16 17.72 -16.94
C ASP A 6 8.03 16.49 -17.27
N TYR A 7 8.16 15.54 -16.35
CA TYR A 7 8.68 14.22 -16.68
C TYR A 7 7.59 13.46 -17.42
N VAL A 8 7.61 13.68 -18.71
CA VAL A 8 6.85 12.88 -19.65
C VAL A 8 7.30 11.44 -19.45
N LEU A 9 6.35 10.56 -19.21
CA LEU A 9 6.54 9.11 -19.23
C LEU A 9 6.86 8.63 -20.66
N GLU A 10 7.54 9.48 -21.44
CA GLU A 10 8.07 9.20 -22.75
C GLU A 10 9.40 8.51 -22.57
N ASP A 11 9.41 7.22 -22.47
CA ASP A 11 10.30 6.34 -23.21
C ASP A 11 10.26 4.89 -22.71
N SER A 12 10.09 4.03 -23.69
CA SER A 12 10.61 2.66 -23.75
C SER A 12 10.13 1.65 -22.70
N ALA A 13 8.83 1.60 -22.39
CA ALA A 13 8.24 0.31 -22.17
C ALA A 13 8.00 -0.32 -23.54
N THR A 14 8.40 -1.54 -23.76
CA THR A 14 7.81 -2.33 -24.83
C THR A 14 6.30 -2.23 -24.68
N ALA A 15 5.57 -1.91 -25.72
CA ALA A 15 4.14 -1.57 -25.72
C ALA A 15 3.21 -2.60 -25.05
N GLU A 16 3.73 -3.78 -24.70
CA GLU A 16 3.00 -4.89 -24.10
C GLU A 16 2.96 -4.85 -22.55
N ASP A 17 3.82 -4.06 -21.88
CA ASP A 17 4.00 -4.14 -20.43
C ASP A 17 3.65 -2.85 -19.68
N TYR A 18 3.19 -1.80 -20.36
CA TYR A 18 2.94 -0.49 -19.77
C TYR A 18 1.48 -0.08 -19.91
N ASP A 19 0.83 0.18 -18.77
CA ASP A 19 -0.52 0.73 -18.72
C ASP A 19 -0.44 2.20 -18.30
N GLU A 20 -0.56 3.11 -19.27
CA GLU A 20 -0.41 4.54 -19.05
C GLU A 20 -1.39 5.11 -18.02
N PRO A 21 -2.69 4.79 -18.02
CA PRO A 21 -3.61 5.25 -16.98
C PRO A 21 -3.21 4.80 -15.58
N ILE A 22 -2.77 3.56 -15.42
CA ILE A 22 -2.33 3.03 -14.12
C ILE A 22 -1.04 3.72 -13.67
N ALA A 23 -0.07 3.83 -14.55
CA ALA A 23 1.20 4.49 -14.25
C ALA A 23 1.01 5.96 -13.85
N LYS A 24 0.17 6.70 -14.59
CA LYS A 24 -0.18 8.08 -14.26
C LYS A 24 -0.89 8.21 -12.92
N LEU A 25 -1.84 7.33 -12.62
CA LEU A 25 -2.54 7.32 -11.35
C LEU A 25 -1.57 7.08 -10.19
N CYS A 26 -0.78 6.02 -10.26
CA CYS A 26 0.15 5.66 -9.20
C CYS A 26 1.22 6.72 -8.97
N PHE A 27 1.74 7.30 -10.04
CA PHE A 27 2.67 8.43 -9.98
C PHE A 27 2.04 9.66 -9.32
N ALA A 28 0.84 10.05 -9.76
CA ALA A 28 0.14 11.22 -9.23
C ALA A 28 -0.17 11.09 -7.73
N GLN A 29 -0.59 9.92 -7.26
CA GLN A 29 -0.84 9.68 -5.84
C GLN A 29 0.44 9.81 -5.01
N ALA A 30 1.55 9.29 -5.50
CA ALA A 30 2.84 9.39 -4.83
C ALA A 30 3.34 10.84 -4.75
N VAL A 31 3.26 11.58 -5.84
CA VAL A 31 3.63 13.01 -5.89
C VAL A 31 2.74 13.84 -4.97
N HIS A 32 1.44 13.62 -5.00
CA HIS A 32 0.49 14.30 -4.12
C HIS A 32 0.82 14.11 -2.63
N PHE A 33 1.17 12.88 -2.23
CA PHE A 33 1.59 12.62 -0.86
C PHE A 33 2.85 13.43 -0.48
N ILE A 34 3.86 13.46 -1.35
CA ILE A 34 5.10 14.20 -1.12
C ILE A 34 4.80 15.69 -0.97
N GLU A 35 4.08 16.29 -1.92
CA GLU A 35 3.76 17.72 -1.91
C GLU A 35 2.98 18.13 -0.66
N LYS A 36 2.02 17.30 -0.25
CA LYS A 36 1.21 17.55 0.94
C LYS A 36 2.01 17.50 2.24
N ASN A 37 3.04 16.66 2.32
CA ASN A 37 3.75 16.34 3.55
C ASN A 37 5.20 16.85 3.57
N GLU A 38 5.68 17.55 2.55
CA GLU A 38 7.08 17.95 2.40
C GLU A 38 7.58 18.83 3.56
N SER A 39 6.71 19.61 4.16
CA SER A 39 7.02 20.47 5.31
C SER A 39 6.82 19.81 6.67
N SER A 40 6.50 18.52 6.72
CA SER A 40 6.28 17.82 7.98
C SER A 40 7.60 17.66 8.76
N GLU A 41 7.55 17.92 10.06
CA GLU A 41 8.67 17.69 11.00
C GLU A 41 8.61 16.30 11.64
N ASP A 42 7.56 15.52 11.34
CA ASP A 42 7.39 14.15 11.84
C ASP A 42 8.42 13.20 11.22
N ILE A 43 9.22 12.57 12.04
CA ILE A 43 10.31 11.66 11.62
C ILE A 43 9.77 10.49 10.78
N GLU A 44 8.62 9.92 11.13
CA GLU A 44 8.01 8.82 10.36
C GLU A 44 7.55 9.30 8.99
N VAL A 45 6.96 10.49 8.91
CA VAL A 45 6.53 11.10 7.63
C VAL A 45 7.73 11.45 6.76
N GLN A 46 8.80 12.00 7.33
CA GLN A 46 10.03 12.25 6.59
C GLN A 46 10.65 10.97 6.02
N ALA A 47 10.66 9.89 6.82
CA ALA A 47 11.12 8.58 6.35
C ALA A 47 10.24 8.03 5.21
N GLN A 48 8.92 8.18 5.31
CA GLN A 48 7.97 7.82 4.25
C GLN A 48 8.27 8.59 2.95
N ILE A 49 8.55 9.88 3.03
CA ILE A 49 8.90 10.73 1.88
C ILE A 49 10.21 10.26 1.24
N ILE A 50 11.24 9.95 2.03
CA ILE A 50 12.52 9.47 1.53
C ILE A 50 12.34 8.15 0.75
N VAL A 51 11.66 7.19 1.34
CA VAL A 51 11.38 5.90 0.69
C VAL A 51 10.55 6.10 -0.57
N LEU A 52 9.53 6.95 -0.52
CA LEU A 52 8.65 7.20 -1.66
C LEU A 52 9.38 7.92 -2.80
N LYS A 53 10.26 8.90 -2.50
CA LYS A 53 11.11 9.53 -3.50
C LYS A 53 12.04 8.52 -4.18
N TYR A 54 12.58 7.57 -3.43
CA TYR A 54 13.41 6.51 -3.99
C TYR A 54 12.60 5.56 -4.90
N LEU A 55 11.40 5.15 -4.46
CA LEU A 55 10.49 4.35 -5.28
C LEU A 55 10.12 5.07 -6.58
N LEU A 56 9.84 6.38 -6.52
CA LEU A 56 9.56 7.20 -7.72
C LEU A 56 10.77 7.33 -8.63
N PHE A 57 11.96 7.52 -8.07
CA PHE A 57 13.18 7.56 -8.86
C PHE A 57 13.38 6.27 -9.67
N ARG A 58 13.17 5.12 -9.03
CA ARG A 58 13.24 3.81 -9.68
C ARG A 58 12.09 3.60 -10.70
N PHE A 59 10.91 4.12 -10.41
CA PHE A 59 9.77 4.10 -11.34
C PHE A 59 10.05 4.88 -12.62
N MET A 60 10.69 6.04 -12.52
CA MET A 60 11.05 6.88 -13.66
C MET A 60 12.23 6.32 -14.45
N ASN A 61 13.08 5.52 -13.83
CA ASN A 61 14.25 4.92 -14.49
C ASN A 61 13.89 3.58 -15.14
N ASN A 62 13.68 3.59 -16.43
CA ASN A 62 13.18 2.46 -17.22
C ASN A 62 14.02 1.18 -17.12
N SER A 63 15.33 1.28 -16.90
CA SER A 63 16.23 0.13 -16.80
C SER A 63 16.05 -0.67 -15.50
N THR A 64 15.31 -0.15 -14.53
CA THR A 64 15.21 -0.71 -13.17
C THR A 64 13.78 -0.83 -12.66
N ARG A 65 12.80 -1.04 -13.53
CA ARG A 65 11.37 -1.13 -13.19
C ARG A 65 10.96 -2.36 -12.37
N GLY A 66 11.90 -3.18 -11.94
CA GLY A 66 11.63 -4.32 -11.06
C GLY A 66 11.25 -3.91 -9.64
N TYR A 67 10.83 -4.91 -8.86
CA TYR A 67 10.64 -4.75 -7.42
C TYR A 67 11.97 -4.43 -6.74
N ILE A 68 11.92 -3.57 -5.73
CA ILE A 68 13.07 -3.12 -4.95
C ILE A 68 13.07 -3.85 -3.62
N TYR A 69 14.18 -4.48 -3.27
CA TYR A 69 14.28 -5.23 -2.02
C TYR A 69 14.07 -4.34 -0.79
N THR A 70 13.41 -4.90 0.22
CA THR A 70 13.18 -4.19 1.50
C THR A 70 14.46 -3.69 2.12
N SER A 71 15.55 -4.46 2.04
CA SER A 71 16.87 -4.07 2.55
C SER A 71 17.42 -2.83 1.86
N GLU A 72 17.23 -2.70 0.55
CA GLU A 72 17.68 -1.53 -0.21
C GLU A 72 16.87 -0.27 0.17
N LEU A 73 15.56 -0.42 0.33
CA LEU A 73 14.70 0.69 0.78
C LEU A 73 15.01 1.13 2.21
N LYS A 74 15.24 0.17 3.13
CA LYS A 74 15.66 0.46 4.50
C LYS A 74 17.02 1.15 4.54
N GLY A 75 17.92 0.79 3.65
CA GLY A 75 19.23 1.45 3.50
C GLY A 75 19.13 2.95 3.25
N GLN A 76 18.05 3.43 2.62
CA GLN A 76 17.80 4.86 2.44
C GLN A 76 17.54 5.60 3.76
N LEU A 77 17.19 4.89 4.82
CA LEU A 77 16.85 5.46 6.12
C LEU A 77 18.00 5.43 7.13
N GLU A 78 19.09 4.71 6.85
CA GLU A 78 20.19 4.49 7.82
C GLU A 78 20.86 5.78 8.29
N SER A 79 20.93 6.79 7.43
CA SER A 79 21.50 8.10 7.76
C SER A 79 20.49 9.10 8.33
N THR A 80 19.25 8.70 8.53
CA THR A 80 18.18 9.53 9.07
C THR A 80 17.99 9.28 10.56
N GLU A 81 17.16 10.10 11.22
CA GLU A 81 16.78 9.90 12.62
C GLU A 81 16.02 8.58 12.85
N MET A 82 15.39 8.02 11.82
CA MET A 82 14.74 6.71 11.88
C MET A 82 15.75 5.58 12.06
N GLY A 83 16.94 5.72 11.47
CA GLY A 83 18.06 4.80 11.62
C GLY A 83 17.75 3.38 11.11
N HIS A 84 18.29 2.40 11.82
CA HIS A 84 18.11 0.99 11.52
C HIS A 84 16.79 0.46 12.11
N ILE A 85 15.89 0.00 11.23
CA ILE A 85 14.55 -0.51 11.62
C ILE A 85 14.34 -1.95 11.17
N SER A 86 13.48 -2.69 11.90
CA SER A 86 13.08 -4.04 11.52
C SER A 86 12.18 -4.04 10.26
N ASP A 87 12.07 -5.19 9.59
CA ASP A 87 11.17 -5.35 8.45
C ASP A 87 9.71 -5.13 8.83
N GLN A 88 9.32 -5.50 10.04
CA GLN A 88 7.96 -5.28 10.54
C GLN A 88 7.66 -3.80 10.73
N VAL A 89 8.59 -3.05 11.32
CA VAL A 89 8.44 -1.59 11.49
C VAL A 89 8.40 -0.91 10.12
N PHE A 90 9.28 -1.28 9.20
CA PHE A 90 9.25 -0.77 7.83
C PHE A 90 7.91 -1.02 7.15
N ARG A 91 7.39 -2.25 7.23
CA ARG A 91 6.10 -2.62 6.64
C ARG A 91 4.95 -1.82 7.23
N ASN A 92 4.90 -1.66 8.55
CA ASN A 92 3.76 -1.03 9.24
C ASN A 92 3.83 0.50 9.21
N LYS A 93 5.00 1.08 9.49
CA LYS A 93 5.15 2.52 9.67
C LYS A 93 5.51 3.27 8.40
N ILE A 94 6.10 2.61 7.42
CA ILE A 94 6.46 3.21 6.15
C ILE A 94 5.45 2.78 5.08
N ILE A 95 5.47 1.54 4.64
CA ILE A 95 4.63 1.07 3.53
C ILE A 95 3.14 1.10 3.89
N GLY A 96 2.77 0.62 5.07
CA GLY A 96 1.38 0.62 5.53
C GLY A 96 0.80 2.04 5.62
N ARG A 97 1.53 2.98 6.20
CA ARG A 97 1.10 4.38 6.31
C ARG A 97 0.99 5.09 4.96
N LEU A 98 1.90 4.84 4.04
CA LEU A 98 1.80 5.33 2.67
C LEU A 98 0.54 4.82 1.97
N ARG A 99 0.25 3.52 2.11
CA ARG A 99 -0.98 2.91 1.56
C ARG A 99 -2.24 3.46 2.20
N ASP A 100 -2.27 3.64 3.53
CA ASP A 100 -3.39 4.27 4.25
C ASP A 100 -3.66 5.70 3.76
N SER A 101 -2.64 6.39 3.28
CA SER A 101 -2.74 7.74 2.71
C SER A 101 -3.09 7.77 1.22
N GLY A 102 -3.39 6.62 0.62
CA GLY A 102 -3.81 6.50 -0.77
C GLY A 102 -2.66 6.30 -1.78
N VAL A 103 -1.42 6.14 -1.33
CA VAL A 103 -0.30 5.82 -2.21
C VAL A 103 -0.37 4.35 -2.62
N ILE A 104 -0.35 4.09 -3.93
CA ILE A 104 -0.43 2.73 -4.47
C ILE A 104 0.98 2.16 -4.58
N ILE A 105 1.27 1.13 -3.78
CA ILE A 105 2.56 0.44 -3.75
C ILE A 105 2.32 -1.05 -3.89
N ALA A 106 2.79 -1.65 -4.98
CA ALA A 106 2.76 -3.09 -5.17
C ALA A 106 3.84 -3.78 -4.32
N SER A 107 3.55 -4.99 -3.87
CA SER A 107 4.47 -5.83 -3.12
C SER A 107 4.54 -7.24 -3.68
N SER A 108 5.71 -7.83 -3.58
CA SER A 108 5.96 -9.24 -3.90
C SER A 108 6.99 -9.82 -2.93
N GLN A 109 7.36 -11.08 -3.11
CA GLN A 109 8.49 -11.67 -2.37
C GLN A 109 9.82 -10.95 -2.62
N LYS A 110 9.92 -10.18 -3.71
CA LYS A 110 11.13 -9.42 -4.08
C LYS A 110 11.17 -8.01 -3.50
N GLY A 111 10.09 -7.56 -2.84
CA GLY A 111 10.02 -6.22 -2.24
C GLY A 111 8.87 -5.37 -2.75
N TYR A 112 9.13 -4.10 -3.02
CA TYR A 112 8.10 -3.08 -3.33
C TYR A 112 8.40 -2.31 -4.61
N LYS A 113 7.35 -1.75 -5.22
CA LYS A 113 7.47 -0.83 -6.36
C LYS A 113 6.21 0.04 -6.51
N ILE A 114 6.35 1.16 -7.23
CA ILE A 114 5.20 1.89 -7.77
C ILE A 114 4.71 1.13 -9.02
N PRO A 115 3.43 0.72 -9.10
CA PRO A 115 2.92 -0.03 -10.24
C PRO A 115 2.88 0.80 -11.51
N SER A 116 3.16 0.15 -12.64
CA SER A 116 3.04 0.70 -13.98
C SER A 116 2.18 -0.14 -14.91
N LYS A 117 1.65 -1.25 -14.40
CA LYS A 117 0.81 -2.19 -15.18
C LYS A 117 -0.22 -2.90 -14.31
N GLN A 118 -1.31 -3.31 -14.95
CA GLN A 118 -2.46 -3.93 -14.29
C GLN A 118 -2.09 -5.17 -13.48
N ARG A 119 -1.20 -6.02 -14.00
CA ARG A 119 -0.76 -7.24 -13.31
C ARG A 119 -0.18 -6.96 -11.92
N GLU A 120 0.56 -5.88 -11.76
CA GLU A 120 1.18 -5.50 -10.48
C GLU A 120 0.14 -5.07 -9.45
N LEU A 121 -0.98 -4.49 -9.88
CA LEU A 121 -2.12 -4.21 -9.01
C LEU A 121 -2.81 -5.49 -8.55
N TYR A 122 -2.96 -6.49 -9.42
CA TYR A 122 -3.48 -7.80 -9.02
C TYR A 122 -2.55 -8.51 -8.04
N ASP A 123 -1.24 -8.40 -8.22
CA ASP A 123 -0.28 -8.97 -7.27
C ASP A 123 -0.46 -8.35 -5.87
N TYR A 124 -0.70 -7.04 -5.79
CA TYR A 124 -1.01 -6.34 -4.55
C TYR A 124 -2.31 -6.87 -3.90
N VAL A 125 -3.40 -6.91 -4.65
CA VAL A 125 -4.70 -7.39 -4.15
C VAL A 125 -4.63 -8.86 -3.73
N ASN A 126 -4.01 -9.71 -4.54
CA ASN A 126 -3.90 -11.14 -4.25
C ASN A 126 -3.06 -11.44 -3.01
N HIS A 127 -2.00 -10.67 -2.77
CA HIS A 127 -1.18 -10.83 -1.57
C HIS A 127 -2.01 -10.56 -0.31
N ASP A 128 -2.71 -9.45 -0.26
CA ASP A 128 -3.52 -9.06 0.89
C ASP A 128 -4.75 -9.96 1.03
N ALA A 129 -5.39 -10.34 -0.07
CA ALA A 129 -6.57 -11.21 -0.06
C ALA A 129 -6.28 -12.59 0.56
N LYS A 130 -5.12 -13.17 0.34
CA LYS A 130 -4.71 -14.45 0.96
C LYS A 130 -4.68 -14.40 2.48
N ILE A 131 -4.47 -13.21 3.06
CA ILE A 131 -4.45 -13.00 4.51
C ILE A 131 -5.85 -12.65 5.01
N VAL A 132 -6.51 -11.71 4.36
CA VAL A 132 -7.77 -11.11 4.81
C VAL A 132 -8.95 -12.06 4.65
N ILE A 133 -9.07 -12.77 3.52
CA ILE A 133 -10.22 -13.64 3.24
C ILE A 133 -10.38 -14.74 4.30
N PRO A 134 -9.33 -15.52 4.67
CA PRO A 134 -9.47 -16.52 5.74
C PRO A 134 -9.82 -15.92 7.09
N MET A 135 -9.31 -14.73 7.41
CA MET A 135 -9.64 -14.03 8.67
C MET A 135 -11.10 -13.62 8.72
N LEU A 136 -11.61 -13.00 7.65
CA LEU A 136 -13.02 -12.62 7.54
C LEU A 136 -13.95 -13.84 7.60
N ALA A 137 -13.60 -14.94 6.95
CA ALA A 137 -14.37 -16.18 6.98
C ALA A 137 -14.48 -16.75 8.42
N ARG A 138 -13.39 -16.70 9.20
CA ARG A 138 -13.40 -17.13 10.61
C ARG A 138 -14.27 -16.24 11.48
N LEU A 139 -14.16 -14.91 11.32
CA LEU A 139 -14.96 -13.94 12.05
C LEU A 139 -16.46 -14.13 11.75
N LYS A 140 -16.81 -14.27 10.47
CA LYS A 140 -18.18 -14.51 10.04
C LYS A 140 -18.73 -15.80 10.64
N ARG A 141 -18.00 -16.90 10.57
CA ARG A 141 -18.41 -18.18 11.16
C ARG A 141 -18.63 -18.06 12.66
N CYS A 142 -17.74 -17.40 13.38
CA CYS A 142 -17.88 -17.18 14.83
C CYS A 142 -19.14 -16.38 15.14
N ARG A 143 -19.37 -15.27 14.45
CA ARG A 143 -20.58 -14.45 14.59
C ARG A 143 -21.85 -15.27 14.34
N ASP A 144 -21.90 -16.01 13.23
CA ASP A 144 -23.08 -16.80 12.85
C ASP A 144 -23.38 -17.89 13.88
N LEU A 145 -22.38 -18.58 14.41
CA LEU A 145 -22.53 -19.61 15.45
C LEU A 145 -23.07 -19.01 16.76
N VAL A 146 -22.58 -17.88 17.19
CA VAL A 146 -23.04 -17.20 18.41
C VAL A 146 -24.48 -16.71 18.24
N LYS A 147 -24.80 -16.09 17.11
CA LYS A 147 -26.19 -15.68 16.81
C LYS A 147 -27.14 -16.87 16.82
N LEU A 148 -26.77 -18.00 16.22
CA LEU A 148 -27.57 -19.20 16.20
C LEU A 148 -27.78 -19.79 17.61
N ALA A 149 -26.71 -19.91 18.39
CA ALA A 149 -26.73 -20.47 19.74
C ALA A 149 -27.53 -19.60 20.72
N THR A 150 -27.61 -18.32 20.51
CA THR A 150 -28.30 -17.33 21.36
C THR A 150 -29.67 -16.92 20.81
N LEU A 151 -30.17 -17.57 19.77
CA LEU A 151 -31.41 -17.19 19.09
C LEU A 151 -31.46 -15.72 18.66
N ASN A 152 -30.31 -15.23 18.17
CA ASN A 152 -30.03 -13.83 17.78
C ASN A 152 -30.05 -12.82 18.93
N GLU A 153 -29.97 -13.23 20.17
CA GLU A 153 -29.85 -12.30 21.31
C GLU A 153 -28.48 -11.64 21.41
N VAL A 154 -27.45 -12.33 20.94
CA VAL A 154 -26.05 -11.80 20.96
C VAL A 154 -25.51 -11.68 19.54
N ASP A 155 -25.06 -10.48 19.17
CA ASP A 155 -24.26 -10.22 17.99
C ASP A 155 -22.89 -9.70 18.40
N LEU A 156 -21.84 -10.47 18.10
CA LEU A 156 -20.44 -10.11 18.45
C LEU A 156 -19.97 -8.79 17.82
N LEU A 157 -20.63 -8.32 16.77
CA LEU A 157 -20.31 -7.08 16.07
C LEU A 157 -21.27 -5.93 16.40
N ASP A 158 -22.03 -6.01 17.50
CA ASP A 158 -23.01 -4.99 17.89
C ASP A 158 -22.40 -3.79 18.63
N HIS A 159 -21.10 -3.53 18.47
CA HIS A 159 -20.44 -2.32 18.94
C HIS A 159 -20.18 -1.35 17.80
N ASP A 160 -20.22 -0.04 18.09
CA ASP A 160 -20.03 1.01 17.09
C ASP A 160 -18.68 0.90 16.36
N GLU A 161 -17.64 0.48 17.06
CA GLU A 161 -16.30 0.25 16.49
C GLU A 161 -16.29 -0.82 15.38
N TYR A 162 -17.27 -1.74 15.37
CA TYR A 162 -17.40 -2.80 14.37
C TYR A 162 -18.42 -2.50 13.26
N SER A 163 -18.97 -1.30 13.22
CA SER A 163 -20.04 -0.94 12.27
C SER A 163 -19.65 -1.17 10.81
N GLN A 164 -18.42 -0.88 10.43
CA GLN A 164 -17.92 -1.11 9.06
C GLN A 164 -17.81 -2.61 8.75
N LEU A 165 -17.29 -3.40 9.68
CA LEU A 165 -17.18 -4.85 9.52
C LEU A 165 -18.55 -5.51 9.45
N ARG A 166 -19.49 -5.10 10.28
CA ARG A 166 -20.88 -5.53 10.25
C ARG A 166 -21.54 -5.22 8.91
N SER A 167 -21.40 -4.00 8.41
CA SER A 167 -21.90 -3.61 7.08
C SER A 167 -21.32 -4.46 5.96
N PHE A 168 -20.04 -4.79 6.03
CA PHE A 168 -19.38 -5.65 5.06
C PHE A 168 -20.00 -7.04 5.01
N PHE A 169 -20.27 -7.67 6.16
CA PHE A 169 -20.90 -8.99 6.21
C PHE A 169 -22.39 -8.96 5.84
N ASP A 170 -23.11 -7.92 6.21
CA ASP A 170 -24.56 -7.82 5.99
C ASP A 170 -24.91 -7.41 4.54
N SER A 171 -23.99 -6.76 3.82
CA SER A 171 -24.16 -6.39 2.40
C SER A 171 -23.77 -7.50 1.42
N SER A 172 -23.27 -8.62 1.90
CA SER A 172 -22.86 -9.78 1.08
C SER A 172 -24.02 -10.79 0.94
N CYS A 173 -25.20 -10.30 0.59
CA CYS A 173 -26.37 -11.13 0.22
C CYS A 173 -26.64 -11.06 -1.27
#